data_77f2be74b9acd8cab3dd72c85de77572
#
_entry.id   77f2be74b9acd8cab3dd72c85de77572
#
_cell.length_a   1.000
_cell.length_b   1.000
_cell.length_c   1.000
_cell.angle_alpha   90.00
_cell.angle_beta   90.00
_cell.angle_gamma   90.00
#
_symmetry.space_group_name_H-M   'P 1'
#
loop_
_entity.id
_entity.type
_entity.pdbx_description
1 polymer ?
#
loop_
_entity_poly.entity_id
_entity_poly.type
_entity_poly.pdbx_seq_one_letter_code
_entity_poly.pdbx_strand_id
1 'polypeptide(L)'
;MARLPRTERLPLAARKDIRDSWELRKGDYEGSLSRILDQPWTIVVDPWAIHPYSQGSWCESSIGCVIASYVEGAFDRLRDFFDQNGNEARDEINEICSAHVLTIDYDDTNTVSYCGVKVSPERQLVILFSGNNLGTNASDAANSNNLTKALNDAPSPRPMNFTARNSIRNGYNPRIEQIQQKLKEMLQQDVSLVPNFETNFEKLTGNTNASSGWEWTFGNAHLAYFEGLALQLQYGKFGEDDMLREGLLETVDKHAVHIRVVDQIKGSYNEAVVEDGILYLQTTPKTFGVNTSNVASNVISILQVDEWHSKDFYVNITQICIHRTIRTKW
;
A
#
# COMPACT_ATOMS: atom_id res chain seq x y z
N MET A 1 -30.27 -6.51 11.76
CA MET A 1 -31.74 -6.39 11.60
C MET A 1 -32.13 -6.80 10.19
N ALA A 2 -33.30 -7.38 9.94
CA ALA A 2 -33.74 -7.63 8.56
C ALA A 2 -34.02 -6.29 7.84
N ARG A 3 -33.81 -6.24 6.53
CA ARG A 3 -34.14 -5.07 5.71
C ARG A 3 -35.65 -4.77 5.80
N LEU A 4 -36.01 -3.53 6.08
CA LEU A 4 -37.38 -3.08 6.12
C LEU A 4 -37.95 -2.94 4.70
N PRO A 5 -39.25 -3.25 4.49
CA PRO A 5 -39.86 -3.06 3.19
C PRO A 5 -39.95 -1.57 2.85
N ARG A 6 -39.80 -1.27 1.55
CA ARG A 6 -40.00 0.07 1.01
C ARG A 6 -41.36 0.61 1.35
N THR A 7 -41.46 1.85 1.82
CA THR A 7 -42.76 2.45 2.12
C THR A 7 -43.57 2.70 0.84
N GLU A 8 -44.86 2.40 0.90
CA GLU A 8 -45.75 2.65 -0.25
C GLU A 8 -46.19 4.12 -0.36
N ARG A 9 -46.26 4.80 0.77
CA ARG A 9 -46.74 6.18 0.85
C ARG A 9 -45.96 6.99 1.88
N LEU A 10 -45.28 8.05 1.41
CA LEU A 10 -44.60 9.02 2.26
C LEU A 10 -45.58 10.05 2.83
N PRO A 11 -45.42 10.50 4.10
CA PRO A 11 -46.09 11.65 4.66
C PRO A 11 -45.85 12.91 3.81
N LEU A 12 -46.80 13.86 3.84
CA LEU A 12 -46.69 15.09 3.02
C LEU A 12 -45.44 15.90 3.40
N ALA A 13 -45.11 15.97 4.69
CA ALA A 13 -43.93 16.68 5.17
C ALA A 13 -42.64 16.09 4.59
N ALA A 14 -42.46 14.76 4.62
CA ALA A 14 -41.34 14.03 4.05
C ALA A 14 -41.25 14.25 2.53
N ARG A 15 -42.38 14.16 1.79
CA ARG A 15 -42.41 14.42 0.34
C ARG A 15 -41.96 15.84 0.00
N LYS A 16 -42.40 16.83 0.80
CA LYS A 16 -42.00 18.23 0.60
C LYS A 16 -40.51 18.39 0.84
N ASP A 17 -39.99 17.83 1.92
CA ASP A 17 -38.57 17.92 2.25
C ASP A 17 -37.69 17.20 1.21
N ILE A 18 -38.08 15.99 0.74
CA ILE A 18 -37.37 15.28 -0.33
C ILE A 18 -37.31 16.15 -1.59
N ARG A 19 -38.42 16.73 -2.01
CA ARG A 19 -38.42 17.63 -3.17
C ARG A 19 -37.50 18.83 -2.97
N ASP A 20 -37.65 19.55 -1.87
CA ASP A 20 -37.01 20.84 -1.65
C ASP A 20 -35.52 20.72 -1.29
N SER A 21 -35.15 19.70 -0.49
CA SER A 21 -33.78 19.52 0.02
C SER A 21 -32.94 18.54 -0.81
N TRP A 22 -33.59 17.66 -1.60
CA TRP A 22 -32.89 16.65 -2.37
C TRP A 22 -33.15 16.75 -3.89
N GLU A 23 -34.36 16.54 -4.35
CA GLU A 23 -34.66 16.40 -5.79
C GLU A 23 -34.29 17.65 -6.58
N LEU A 24 -34.64 18.84 -6.11
CA LEU A 24 -34.31 20.12 -6.78
C LEU A 24 -32.81 20.41 -6.81
N ARG A 25 -32.03 19.83 -5.92
CA ARG A 25 -30.58 20.05 -5.81
C ARG A 25 -29.75 18.89 -6.37
N LYS A 26 -30.39 17.79 -6.77
CA LYS A 26 -29.69 16.57 -7.21
C LYS A 26 -28.70 16.85 -8.34
N GLY A 27 -29.06 17.62 -9.34
CA GLY A 27 -28.17 17.96 -10.46
C GLY A 27 -26.92 18.73 -10.02
N ASP A 28 -27.05 19.64 -9.02
CA ASP A 28 -25.92 20.38 -8.45
C ASP A 28 -25.00 19.46 -7.66
N TYR A 29 -25.56 18.48 -6.94
CA TYR A 29 -24.80 17.45 -6.23
C TYR A 29 -24.04 16.55 -7.19
N GLU A 30 -24.66 16.06 -8.27
CA GLU A 30 -24.00 15.26 -9.30
C GLU A 30 -22.88 16.03 -10.00
N GLY A 31 -23.10 17.31 -10.31
CA GLY A 31 -22.07 18.17 -10.85
C GLY A 31 -20.90 18.42 -9.90
N SER A 32 -21.19 18.52 -8.59
CA SER A 32 -20.14 18.68 -7.57
C SER A 32 -19.33 17.40 -7.38
N LEU A 33 -20.00 16.24 -7.29
CA LEU A 33 -19.34 14.94 -7.21
C LEU A 33 -18.44 14.68 -8.43
N SER A 34 -18.96 14.96 -9.62
CA SER A 34 -18.21 14.80 -10.88
C SER A 34 -16.96 15.67 -10.92
N ARG A 35 -17.01 16.88 -10.39
CA ARG A 35 -15.82 17.76 -10.28
C ARG A 35 -14.80 17.24 -9.27
N ILE A 36 -15.26 16.69 -8.13
CA ILE A 36 -14.39 16.11 -7.11
C ILE A 36 -13.66 14.89 -7.66
N LEU A 37 -14.36 14.03 -8.42
CA LEU A 37 -13.85 12.77 -8.95
C LEU A 37 -13.23 12.90 -10.35
N ASP A 38 -13.31 14.08 -10.97
CA ASP A 38 -12.80 14.37 -12.32
C ASP A 38 -13.32 13.42 -13.41
N GLN A 39 -14.53 12.90 -13.19
CA GLN A 39 -15.25 11.97 -14.07
C GLN A 39 -16.76 12.20 -13.90
N PRO A 40 -17.59 11.91 -14.92
CA PRO A 40 -19.04 11.96 -14.77
C PRO A 40 -19.52 10.91 -13.76
N TRP A 41 -20.13 11.38 -12.67
CA TRP A 41 -20.76 10.54 -11.65
C TRP A 41 -22.23 10.91 -11.49
N THR A 42 -23.04 9.89 -11.16
CA THR A 42 -24.46 10.08 -10.82
C THR A 42 -24.72 9.68 -9.39
N ILE A 43 -25.83 10.20 -8.82
CA ILE A 43 -26.24 9.86 -7.47
C ILE A 43 -27.64 9.21 -7.54
N VAL A 44 -27.73 7.96 -7.12
CA VAL A 44 -28.98 7.17 -7.18
C VAL A 44 -29.40 6.81 -5.77
N VAL A 45 -30.43 7.47 -5.27
CA VAL A 45 -30.98 7.24 -3.93
C VAL A 45 -32.48 6.99 -4.02
N ASP A 46 -33.00 6.01 -3.29
CA ASP A 46 -34.42 5.76 -3.14
C ASP A 46 -34.92 6.22 -1.74
N PRO A 47 -35.49 7.42 -1.63
CA PRO A 47 -36.00 7.93 -0.37
C PRO A 47 -37.10 7.07 0.26
N TRP A 48 -37.87 6.34 -0.57
CA TRP A 48 -38.93 5.44 -0.09
C TRP A 48 -38.36 4.16 0.57
N ALA A 49 -37.18 3.71 0.16
CA ALA A 49 -36.48 2.60 0.79
C ALA A 49 -35.80 3.03 2.10
N ILE A 50 -35.39 4.31 2.21
CA ILE A 50 -34.73 4.85 3.41
C ILE A 50 -35.73 5.23 4.48
N HIS A 51 -36.90 5.80 4.13
CA HIS A 51 -37.90 6.32 5.06
C HIS A 51 -38.35 5.35 6.16
N PRO A 52 -38.52 4.02 5.93
CA PRO A 52 -38.91 3.11 7.00
C PRO A 52 -37.97 3.11 8.21
N TYR A 53 -36.69 3.44 8.02
CA TYR A 53 -35.70 3.51 9.10
C TYR A 53 -35.73 4.82 9.89
N SER A 54 -36.52 5.82 9.45
CA SER A 54 -36.68 7.10 10.12
C SER A 54 -37.86 7.16 11.09
N GLN A 55 -38.75 6.14 11.08
CA GLN A 55 -39.98 6.14 11.88
C GLN A 55 -39.69 6.32 13.36
N GLY A 56 -40.43 7.27 13.98
CA GLY A 56 -40.28 7.62 15.40
C GLY A 56 -38.99 8.38 15.74
N SER A 57 -38.19 8.78 14.73
CA SER A 57 -36.98 9.55 14.91
C SER A 57 -37.13 11.03 14.43
N TRP A 58 -36.15 11.87 14.74
CA TRP A 58 -36.09 13.27 14.32
C TRP A 58 -36.09 13.47 12.81
N CYS A 59 -35.63 12.48 12.05
CA CYS A 59 -35.48 12.57 10.59
C CYS A 59 -36.72 12.07 9.81
N GLU A 60 -37.79 11.64 10.48
CA GLU A 60 -38.98 11.08 9.82
C GLU A 60 -39.62 12.05 8.80
N SER A 61 -39.63 13.35 9.11
CA SER A 61 -40.13 14.41 8.21
C SER A 61 -39.07 15.08 7.38
N SER A 62 -37.78 14.73 7.56
CA SER A 62 -36.60 15.44 7.04
C SER A 62 -35.67 14.54 6.22
N ILE A 63 -36.22 13.53 5.54
CA ILE A 63 -35.45 12.53 4.77
C ILE A 63 -34.62 13.16 3.66
N GLY A 64 -35.13 14.21 2.99
CA GLY A 64 -34.38 14.93 1.96
C GLY A 64 -33.13 15.60 2.52
N CYS A 65 -33.27 16.27 3.69
CA CYS A 65 -32.13 16.84 4.42
C CYS A 65 -31.12 15.77 4.85
N VAL A 66 -31.58 14.63 5.34
CA VAL A 66 -30.68 13.52 5.75
C VAL A 66 -29.88 12.97 4.56
N ILE A 67 -30.54 12.76 3.42
CA ILE A 67 -29.86 12.33 2.19
C ILE A 67 -28.81 13.36 1.76
N ALA A 68 -29.20 14.65 1.74
CA ALA A 68 -28.29 15.76 1.42
C ALA A 68 -27.07 15.79 2.36
N SER A 69 -27.29 15.58 3.67
CA SER A 69 -26.18 15.57 4.65
C SER A 69 -25.18 14.42 4.42
N TYR A 70 -25.64 13.24 4.04
CA TYR A 70 -24.75 12.13 3.67
C TYR A 70 -23.93 12.45 2.41
N VAL A 71 -24.58 13.04 1.40
CA VAL A 71 -23.94 13.37 0.12
C VAL A 71 -22.93 14.51 0.31
N GLU A 72 -23.31 15.61 0.99
CA GLU A 72 -22.42 16.72 1.28
C GLU A 72 -21.24 16.31 2.15
N GLY A 73 -21.50 15.49 3.18
CA GLY A 73 -20.43 14.91 4.00
C GLY A 73 -19.47 14.04 3.19
N ALA A 74 -19.98 13.22 2.26
CA ALA A 74 -19.11 12.43 1.39
C ALA A 74 -18.23 13.34 0.49
N PHE A 75 -18.72 14.49 0.03
CA PHE A 75 -17.93 15.43 -0.76
C PHE A 75 -16.73 15.97 0.03
N ASP A 76 -16.95 16.38 1.26
CA ASP A 76 -15.89 16.93 2.10
C ASP A 76 -14.85 15.83 2.41
N ARG A 77 -15.30 14.63 2.74
CA ARG A 77 -14.40 13.50 3.03
C ARG A 77 -13.64 13.00 1.81
N LEU A 78 -14.23 13.04 0.62
CA LEU A 78 -13.49 12.72 -0.62
C LEU A 78 -12.41 13.76 -0.91
N ARG A 79 -12.68 15.06 -0.69
CA ARG A 79 -11.64 16.10 -0.82
C ARG A 79 -10.50 15.87 0.16
N ASP A 80 -10.81 15.71 1.46
CA ASP A 80 -9.82 15.40 2.50
C ASP A 80 -8.99 14.14 2.13
N PHE A 81 -9.65 13.14 1.56
CA PHE A 81 -9.00 11.89 1.14
C PHE A 81 -8.00 12.11 0.00
N PHE A 82 -8.35 12.93 -1.00
CA PHE A 82 -7.45 13.24 -2.12
C PHE A 82 -6.34 14.20 -1.71
N ASP A 83 -6.58 15.13 -0.79
CA ASP A 83 -5.54 15.98 -0.23
C ASP A 83 -4.46 15.16 0.51
N GLN A 84 -4.87 14.05 1.14
CA GLN A 84 -3.95 13.13 1.83
C GLN A 84 -3.27 12.11 0.92
N ASN A 85 -3.93 11.65 -0.15
CA ASN A 85 -3.51 10.48 -0.94
C ASN A 85 -3.18 10.80 -2.41
N GLY A 86 -3.36 12.04 -2.84
CA GLY A 86 -3.04 12.50 -4.20
C GLY A 86 -4.10 12.18 -5.26
N ASN A 87 -3.84 12.64 -6.49
CA ASN A 87 -4.75 12.45 -7.62
C ASN A 87 -4.87 10.99 -8.04
N GLU A 88 -3.81 10.20 -7.89
CA GLU A 88 -3.81 8.78 -8.21
C GLU A 88 -4.81 7.98 -7.36
N ALA A 89 -5.09 8.46 -6.13
CA ALA A 89 -6.15 7.87 -5.31
C ALA A 89 -7.54 8.15 -5.90
N ARG A 90 -7.74 9.30 -6.54
CA ARG A 90 -8.96 9.61 -7.29
C ARG A 90 -9.15 8.69 -8.49
N ASP A 91 -8.09 8.52 -9.29
CA ASP A 91 -8.10 7.62 -10.44
C ASP A 91 -8.43 6.20 -10.01
N GLU A 92 -7.87 5.76 -8.89
CA GLU A 92 -8.11 4.43 -8.35
C GLU A 92 -9.55 4.24 -7.82
N ILE A 93 -10.16 5.28 -7.21
CA ILE A 93 -11.59 5.25 -6.86
C ILE A 93 -12.45 5.10 -8.12
N ASN A 94 -12.15 5.85 -9.18
CA ASN A 94 -12.87 5.75 -10.45
C ASN A 94 -12.74 4.36 -11.10
N GLU A 95 -11.57 3.73 -10.99
CA GLU A 95 -11.34 2.37 -11.50
C GLU A 95 -12.10 1.32 -10.65
N ILE A 96 -12.01 1.40 -9.35
CA ILE A 96 -12.66 0.47 -8.43
C ILE A 96 -14.18 0.64 -8.47
N CYS A 97 -14.68 1.89 -8.44
CA CYS A 97 -16.09 2.22 -8.52
C CYS A 97 -16.53 2.52 -9.95
N SER A 98 -16.24 1.62 -10.88
CA SER A 98 -16.39 1.83 -12.33
C SER A 98 -17.82 2.03 -12.82
N ALA A 99 -18.83 1.82 -11.98
CA ALA A 99 -20.20 2.22 -12.26
C ALA A 99 -20.39 3.74 -12.22
N HIS A 100 -19.48 4.48 -11.58
CA HIS A 100 -19.54 5.92 -11.35
C HIS A 100 -20.89 6.35 -10.73
N VAL A 101 -21.34 5.58 -9.75
CA VAL A 101 -22.58 5.83 -9.02
C VAL A 101 -22.30 5.92 -7.53
N LEU A 102 -22.78 6.99 -6.90
CA LEU A 102 -22.92 7.10 -5.45
C LEU A 102 -24.34 6.75 -5.06
N THR A 103 -24.52 5.89 -4.07
CA THR A 103 -25.84 5.54 -3.52
C THR A 103 -25.81 5.52 -2.00
N ILE A 104 -27.00 5.46 -1.37
CA ILE A 104 -27.18 5.34 0.07
C ILE A 104 -28.04 4.13 0.34
N ASP A 105 -27.62 3.24 1.24
CA ASP A 105 -28.34 2.03 1.55
C ASP A 105 -28.21 1.64 3.03
N TYR A 106 -29.12 0.79 3.48
CA TYR A 106 -29.10 0.19 4.81
C TYR A 106 -28.02 -0.87 4.93
N ASP A 107 -27.26 -0.86 6.05
CA ASP A 107 -26.29 -1.90 6.38
C ASP A 107 -26.98 -3.17 6.92
N ASP A 108 -27.31 -4.09 6.03
CA ASP A 108 -27.93 -5.37 6.37
C ASP A 108 -26.94 -6.40 6.95
N THR A 109 -25.64 -6.13 6.82
CA THR A 109 -24.54 -6.98 7.31
C THR A 109 -24.05 -6.58 8.70
N ASN A 110 -24.54 -5.47 9.23
CA ASN A 110 -24.16 -4.94 10.54
C ASN A 110 -22.65 -4.67 10.68
N THR A 111 -22.05 -4.15 9.61
CA THR A 111 -20.61 -3.83 9.53
C THR A 111 -20.27 -2.44 10.05
N VAL A 112 -21.25 -1.52 10.13
CA VAL A 112 -21.05 -0.16 10.61
C VAL A 112 -21.85 0.11 11.90
N SER A 113 -21.26 0.86 12.83
CA SER A 113 -21.94 1.23 14.09
C SER A 113 -22.98 2.32 13.86
N TYR A 114 -22.70 3.33 13.07
CA TYR A 114 -23.56 4.45 12.72
C TYR A 114 -23.73 4.57 11.22
N CYS A 115 -22.63 4.79 10.54
CA CYS A 115 -22.55 4.92 9.09
C CYS A 115 -21.16 4.52 8.60
N GLY A 116 -21.01 4.32 7.29
CA GLY A 116 -19.76 3.98 6.62
C GLY A 116 -19.93 3.97 5.13
N VAL A 117 -18.95 3.39 4.42
CA VAL A 117 -19.03 3.17 2.97
C VAL A 117 -18.58 1.77 2.62
N LYS A 118 -19.07 1.27 1.48
CA LYS A 118 -18.56 0.07 0.80
C LYS A 118 -18.56 0.26 -0.70
N VAL A 119 -17.85 -0.59 -1.41
CA VAL A 119 -18.03 -0.77 -2.86
C VAL A 119 -18.95 -1.98 -3.07
N SER A 120 -20.02 -1.80 -3.82
CA SER A 120 -20.96 -2.89 -4.11
C SER A 120 -20.39 -3.85 -5.18
N PRO A 121 -20.98 -5.06 -5.34
CA PRO A 121 -20.66 -5.97 -6.44
C PRO A 121 -20.85 -5.32 -7.83
N GLU A 122 -21.80 -4.37 -7.94
CA GLU A 122 -22.05 -3.57 -9.15
C GLU A 122 -21.07 -2.42 -9.34
N ARG A 123 -20.01 -2.37 -8.52
CA ARG A 123 -18.96 -1.34 -8.57
C ARG A 123 -19.47 0.09 -8.29
N GLN A 124 -20.48 0.22 -7.44
CA GLN A 124 -20.98 1.50 -6.94
C GLN A 124 -20.32 1.85 -5.61
N LEU A 125 -20.11 3.14 -5.33
CA LEU A 125 -19.76 3.61 -3.99
C LEU A 125 -21.05 3.77 -3.18
N VAL A 126 -21.21 2.97 -2.13
CA VAL A 126 -22.41 2.91 -1.32
C VAL A 126 -22.15 3.49 0.06
N ILE A 127 -22.82 4.58 0.40
CA ILE A 127 -22.90 5.07 1.78
C ILE A 127 -23.85 4.15 2.55
N LEU A 128 -23.38 3.65 3.69
CA LEU A 128 -24.15 2.77 4.57
C LEU A 128 -24.62 3.52 5.81
N PHE A 129 -25.82 3.22 6.25
CA PHE A 129 -26.31 3.60 7.57
C PHE A 129 -26.80 2.39 8.37
N SER A 130 -26.62 2.38 9.68
CA SER A 130 -27.17 1.35 10.55
C SER A 130 -28.63 1.67 10.92
N GLY A 131 -29.48 0.65 11.10
CA GLY A 131 -30.94 0.77 11.14
C GLY A 131 -31.51 1.76 12.16
N ASN A 132 -30.91 1.91 13.33
CA ASN A 132 -31.38 2.83 14.37
C ASN A 132 -30.64 4.17 14.37
N ASN A 133 -29.73 4.40 13.43
CA ASN A 133 -28.83 5.55 13.42
C ASN A 133 -28.86 6.32 12.10
N LEU A 134 -30.00 6.27 11.39
CA LEU A 134 -30.16 7.05 10.16
C LEU A 134 -29.93 8.54 10.45
N GLY A 135 -29.04 9.16 9.67
CA GLY A 135 -28.65 10.56 9.82
C GLY A 135 -27.63 10.82 10.94
N THR A 136 -27.27 9.83 11.76
CA THR A 136 -26.24 9.98 12.79
C THR A 136 -24.86 9.91 12.17
N ASN A 137 -24.03 10.92 12.45
CA ASN A 137 -22.67 11.08 11.91
C ASN A 137 -22.61 11.04 10.37
N ALA A 138 -23.67 11.50 9.69
CA ALA A 138 -23.78 11.46 8.23
C ALA A 138 -22.55 12.03 7.51
N SER A 139 -21.94 13.11 8.06
CA SER A 139 -20.74 13.75 7.54
C SER A 139 -19.47 12.91 7.64
N ASP A 140 -19.48 11.83 8.43
CA ASP A 140 -18.32 10.98 8.66
C ASP A 140 -18.41 9.61 7.95
N ALA A 141 -19.49 9.37 7.22
CA ALA A 141 -19.71 8.09 6.56
C ALA A 141 -18.53 7.70 5.65
N ALA A 142 -18.04 8.65 4.85
CA ALA A 142 -16.93 8.49 3.92
C ALA A 142 -15.59 9.00 4.47
N ASN A 143 -15.33 8.92 5.79
CA ASN A 143 -14.03 9.31 6.32
C ASN A 143 -12.90 8.42 5.76
N SER A 144 -11.64 8.89 5.88
CA SER A 144 -10.48 8.23 5.28
C SER A 144 -10.34 6.76 5.66
N ASN A 145 -10.66 6.37 6.89
CA ASN A 145 -10.59 4.96 7.32
C ASN A 145 -11.65 4.10 6.63
N ASN A 146 -12.89 4.60 6.56
CA ASN A 146 -13.99 3.92 5.91
C ASN A 146 -13.77 3.78 4.39
N LEU A 147 -13.29 4.85 3.73
CA LEU A 147 -12.91 4.82 2.31
C LEU A 147 -11.79 3.82 2.05
N THR A 148 -10.70 3.89 2.82
CA THR A 148 -9.58 2.97 2.68
C THR A 148 -10.02 1.51 2.85
N LYS A 149 -10.86 1.24 3.87
CA LYS A 149 -11.40 -0.11 4.08
C LYS A 149 -12.25 -0.56 2.89
N ALA A 150 -13.16 0.29 2.41
CA ALA A 150 -14.02 -0.03 1.27
C ALA A 150 -13.23 -0.32 0.00
N LEU A 151 -12.15 0.44 -0.26
CA LEU A 151 -11.27 0.25 -1.41
C LEU A 151 -10.39 -1.01 -1.29
N ASN A 152 -9.96 -1.36 -0.07
CA ASN A 152 -9.22 -2.60 0.17
C ASN A 152 -10.10 -3.85 0.03
N ASP A 153 -11.35 -3.78 0.49
CA ASP A 153 -12.30 -4.89 0.45
C ASP A 153 -12.89 -5.10 -0.95
N ALA A 154 -12.80 -4.09 -1.81
CA ALA A 154 -13.35 -4.16 -3.17
C ALA A 154 -12.52 -5.10 -4.06
N PRO A 155 -13.15 -5.90 -4.92
CA PRO A 155 -12.44 -6.64 -5.95
C PRO A 155 -11.66 -5.67 -6.86
N SER A 156 -10.36 -5.86 -6.96
CA SER A 156 -9.47 -5.06 -7.81
C SER A 156 -8.74 -5.96 -8.81
N PRO A 157 -8.54 -5.53 -10.06
CA PRO A 157 -7.69 -6.23 -11.01
C PRO A 157 -6.20 -6.09 -10.67
N ARG A 158 -5.85 -5.17 -9.76
CA ARG A 158 -4.48 -4.91 -9.34
C ARG A 158 -4.05 -5.91 -8.26
N PRO A 159 -2.80 -6.39 -8.30
CA PRO A 159 -2.35 -7.51 -7.46
C PRO A 159 -2.28 -7.20 -5.96
N MET A 160 -2.16 -5.94 -5.59
CA MET A 160 -2.06 -5.50 -4.19
C MET A 160 -3.32 -4.74 -3.77
N ASN A 161 -3.57 -4.61 -2.47
CA ASN A 161 -4.66 -3.77 -1.96
C ASN A 161 -4.35 -2.27 -2.10
N PHE A 162 -5.38 -1.43 -1.95
CA PHE A 162 -5.25 0.03 -2.07
C PHE A 162 -4.18 0.59 -1.10
N THR A 163 -4.17 0.15 0.15
CA THR A 163 -3.25 0.65 1.18
C THR A 163 -1.79 0.43 0.80
N ALA A 164 -1.44 -0.77 0.35
CA ALA A 164 -0.06 -1.07 -0.07
C ALA A 164 0.35 -0.26 -1.31
N ARG A 165 -0.52 -0.15 -2.31
CA ARG A 165 -0.27 0.68 -3.50
C ARG A 165 -0.09 2.16 -3.14
N ASN A 166 -0.93 2.68 -2.23
CA ASN A 166 -0.82 4.04 -1.74
C ASN A 166 0.48 4.27 -0.96
N SER A 167 0.90 3.31 -0.15
CA SER A 167 2.20 3.36 0.56
C SER A 167 3.38 3.40 -0.41
N ILE A 168 3.33 2.68 -1.54
CA ILE A 168 4.35 2.73 -2.59
C ILE A 168 4.37 4.12 -3.25
N ARG A 169 3.21 4.63 -3.67
CA ARG A 169 3.10 5.95 -4.33
C ARG A 169 3.69 7.08 -3.48
N ASN A 170 3.32 7.12 -2.21
CA ASN A 170 3.66 8.22 -1.33
C ASN A 170 4.97 8.02 -0.56
N GLY A 171 5.34 6.76 -0.31
CA GLY A 171 6.48 6.41 0.53
C GLY A 171 7.74 6.02 -0.24
N TYR A 172 7.60 5.28 -1.34
CA TYR A 172 8.72 4.74 -2.11
C TYR A 172 9.06 5.58 -3.34
N ASN A 173 8.09 5.77 -4.25
CA ASN A 173 8.33 6.37 -5.56
C ASN A 173 9.00 7.75 -5.52
N PRO A 174 8.65 8.68 -4.61
CA PRO A 174 9.25 10.02 -4.61
C PRO A 174 10.72 10.06 -4.21
N ARG A 175 11.23 8.98 -3.60
CA ARG A 175 12.57 8.97 -2.97
C ARG A 175 13.55 7.95 -3.54
N ILE A 176 13.09 6.95 -4.29
CA ILE A 176 13.95 5.86 -4.76
C ILE A 176 15.05 6.34 -5.70
N GLU A 177 14.79 7.31 -6.54
CA GLU A 177 15.78 7.88 -7.46
C GLU A 177 16.98 8.47 -6.71
N GLN A 178 16.76 9.11 -5.56
CA GLN A 178 17.84 9.66 -4.73
C GLN A 178 18.74 8.54 -4.17
N ILE A 179 18.16 7.42 -3.78
CA ILE A 179 18.93 6.26 -3.27
C ILE A 179 19.72 5.62 -4.41
N GLN A 180 19.10 5.47 -5.58
CA GLN A 180 19.75 4.92 -6.76
C GLN A 180 20.95 5.79 -7.19
N GLN A 181 20.77 7.11 -7.19
CA GLN A 181 21.85 8.04 -7.49
C GLN A 181 22.98 7.96 -6.45
N LYS A 182 22.65 7.90 -5.15
CA LYS A 182 23.65 7.75 -4.08
C LYS A 182 24.47 6.46 -4.23
N LEU A 183 23.83 5.35 -4.56
CA LEU A 183 24.52 4.08 -4.80
C LEU A 183 25.40 4.14 -6.05
N LYS A 184 24.92 4.75 -7.13
CA LYS A 184 25.70 4.97 -8.35
C LYS A 184 26.97 5.79 -8.10
N GLU A 185 26.87 6.88 -7.34
CA GLU A 185 28.02 7.71 -6.98
C GLU A 185 29.04 6.94 -6.13
N MET A 186 28.57 6.16 -5.17
CA MET A 186 29.41 5.36 -4.28
C MET A 186 30.10 4.20 -5.01
N LEU A 187 29.37 3.48 -5.85
CA LEU A 187 29.85 2.29 -6.55
C LEU A 187 30.47 2.62 -7.92
N GLN A 188 30.33 3.85 -8.42
CA GLN A 188 30.74 4.29 -9.76
C GLN A 188 30.16 3.39 -10.88
N GLN A 189 29.05 2.74 -10.59
CA GLN A 189 28.33 1.80 -11.45
C GLN A 189 26.83 1.93 -11.25
N ASP A 190 26.07 1.82 -12.34
CA ASP A 190 24.61 1.71 -12.23
C ASP A 190 24.24 0.34 -11.66
N VAL A 191 23.42 0.37 -10.60
CA VAL A 191 22.89 -0.83 -9.96
C VAL A 191 21.38 -0.77 -9.97
N SER A 192 20.72 -1.82 -10.45
CA SER A 192 19.26 -1.92 -10.49
C SER A 192 18.70 -2.23 -9.10
N LEU A 193 17.74 -1.43 -8.62
CA LEU A 193 17.04 -1.64 -7.36
C LEU A 193 15.66 -2.22 -7.63
N VAL A 194 15.45 -3.48 -7.28
CA VAL A 194 14.23 -4.25 -7.58
C VAL A 194 13.49 -4.57 -6.28
N PRO A 195 12.39 -3.86 -5.99
CA PRO A 195 11.66 -4.04 -4.72
C PRO A 195 10.84 -5.34 -4.65
N ASN A 196 10.47 -5.96 -5.78
CA ASN A 196 9.64 -7.15 -5.87
C ASN A 196 8.31 -7.01 -5.10
N PHE A 197 7.62 -5.88 -5.26
CA PHE A 197 6.43 -5.54 -4.48
C PHE A 197 5.36 -6.64 -4.49
N GLU A 198 4.98 -7.14 -5.66
CA GLU A 198 3.89 -8.11 -5.79
C GLU A 198 4.21 -9.42 -5.05
N THR A 199 5.39 -9.98 -5.29
CA THR A 199 5.85 -11.21 -4.64
C THR A 199 5.95 -11.04 -3.12
N ASN A 200 6.49 -9.90 -2.66
CA ASN A 200 6.60 -9.62 -1.23
C ASN A 200 5.23 -9.39 -0.59
N PHE A 201 4.31 -8.72 -1.28
CA PHE A 201 2.93 -8.54 -0.84
C PHE A 201 2.21 -9.89 -0.66
N GLU A 202 2.34 -10.79 -1.63
CA GLU A 202 1.77 -12.14 -1.55
C GLU A 202 2.31 -12.93 -0.35
N LYS A 203 3.61 -12.84 -0.08
CA LYS A 203 4.26 -13.50 1.06
C LYS A 203 3.81 -12.96 2.43
N LEU A 204 3.47 -11.69 2.50
CA LEU A 204 2.98 -11.03 3.71
C LEU A 204 1.48 -11.25 3.92
N THR A 205 0.71 -11.26 2.83
CA THR A 205 -0.76 -11.41 2.89
C THR A 205 -1.14 -12.76 3.47
N GLY A 206 -2.03 -12.73 4.48
CA GLY A 206 -2.48 -13.95 5.16
C GLY A 206 -1.46 -14.61 6.07
N ASN A 207 -0.24 -14.08 6.19
CA ASN A 207 0.76 -14.61 7.10
C ASN A 207 0.50 -14.10 8.53
N THR A 208 0.18 -15.01 9.44
CA THR A 208 -0.15 -14.69 10.84
C THR A 208 1.02 -14.09 11.64
N ASN A 209 2.25 -14.21 11.14
CA ASN A 209 3.43 -13.62 11.76
C ASN A 209 3.74 -12.22 11.25
N ALA A 210 3.10 -11.76 10.17
CA ALA A 210 3.27 -10.39 9.69
C ALA A 210 2.71 -9.39 10.70
N SER A 211 3.38 -8.26 10.88
CA SER A 211 2.93 -7.20 11.78
C SER A 211 1.57 -6.66 11.34
N SER A 212 0.67 -6.40 12.29
CA SER A 212 -0.61 -5.75 11.95
C SER A 212 -0.38 -4.41 11.28
N GLY A 213 -1.07 -4.17 10.16
CA GLY A 213 -0.99 -2.91 9.43
C GLY A 213 0.29 -2.69 8.63
N TRP A 214 1.03 -3.75 8.30
CA TRP A 214 2.25 -3.66 7.49
C TRP A 214 2.01 -2.99 6.12
N GLU A 215 0.80 -3.06 5.60
CA GLU A 215 0.41 -2.46 4.32
C GLU A 215 0.59 -0.93 4.34
N TRP A 216 0.31 -0.28 5.47
CA TRP A 216 0.47 1.18 5.62
C TRP A 216 1.91 1.66 5.45
N THR A 217 2.87 0.80 5.79
CA THR A 217 4.30 1.11 5.70
C THR A 217 5.01 0.38 4.57
N PHE A 218 4.29 -0.35 3.73
CA PHE A 218 4.84 -1.26 2.75
C PHE A 218 5.88 -0.61 1.82
N GLY A 219 5.54 0.51 1.19
CA GLY A 219 6.47 1.27 0.35
C GLY A 219 7.65 1.85 1.13
N ASN A 220 7.37 2.45 2.31
CA ASN A 220 8.42 2.99 3.17
C ASN A 220 9.40 1.92 3.65
N ALA A 221 8.92 0.72 3.99
CA ALA A 221 9.78 -0.37 4.41
C ALA A 221 10.71 -0.83 3.28
N HIS A 222 10.20 -0.96 2.06
CA HIS A 222 11.03 -1.29 0.89
C HIS A 222 12.10 -0.22 0.64
N LEU A 223 11.74 1.06 0.69
CA LEU A 223 12.71 2.13 0.57
C LEU A 223 13.78 2.05 1.66
N ALA A 224 13.37 1.83 2.92
CA ALA A 224 14.26 1.75 4.06
C ALA A 224 15.28 0.60 3.97
N TYR A 225 14.97 -0.51 3.28
CA TYR A 225 15.97 -1.55 2.99
C TYR A 225 17.06 -1.05 2.03
N PHE A 226 16.72 -0.33 0.99
CA PHE A 226 17.72 0.25 0.09
C PHE A 226 18.51 1.39 0.75
N GLU A 227 17.86 2.20 1.59
CA GLU A 227 18.55 3.19 2.43
C GLU A 227 19.54 2.51 3.39
N GLY A 228 19.13 1.39 3.99
CA GLY A 228 19.98 0.57 4.86
C GLY A 228 21.19 0.01 4.14
N LEU A 229 21.04 -0.49 2.92
CA LEU A 229 22.17 -0.91 2.08
C LEU A 229 23.13 0.26 1.83
N ALA A 230 22.63 1.40 1.37
CA ALA A 230 23.45 2.56 1.10
C ALA A 230 24.21 3.03 2.35
N LEU A 231 23.58 2.96 3.52
CA LEU A 231 24.19 3.28 4.81
C LEU A 231 25.32 2.30 5.17
N GLN A 232 25.10 0.99 5.02
CA GLN A 232 26.10 -0.04 5.33
C GLN A 232 27.30 0.02 4.39
N LEU A 233 27.07 0.27 3.09
CA LEU A 233 28.17 0.48 2.12
C LEU A 233 28.96 1.76 2.45
N GLN A 234 28.29 2.82 2.89
CA GLN A 234 28.97 4.04 3.34
C GLN A 234 29.83 3.79 4.59
N TYR A 235 29.30 3.07 5.61
CA TYR A 235 30.07 2.71 6.80
C TYR A 235 31.24 1.79 6.46
N GLY A 236 31.06 0.86 5.54
CA GLY A 236 32.11 0.00 5.00
C GLY A 236 33.12 0.68 4.10
N LYS A 237 32.95 2.00 3.80
CA LYS A 237 33.82 2.82 2.93
C LYS A 237 33.94 2.35 1.47
N PHE A 238 32.91 1.71 0.93
CA PHE A 238 32.92 1.23 -0.45
C PHE A 238 33.10 2.33 -1.50
N GLY A 239 32.74 3.58 -1.17
CA GLY A 239 33.00 4.74 -2.04
C GLY A 239 34.44 5.26 -2.01
N GLU A 240 35.22 4.88 -0.98
CA GLU A 240 36.59 5.35 -0.76
C GLU A 240 37.65 4.27 -1.08
N ASP A 241 37.27 3.00 -1.09
CA ASP A 241 38.12 1.83 -1.26
C ASP A 241 37.80 1.09 -2.57
N ASP A 242 38.68 1.20 -3.56
CA ASP A 242 38.50 0.60 -4.87
C ASP A 242 38.43 -0.92 -4.82
N MET A 243 39.20 -1.57 -3.94
CA MET A 243 39.22 -3.03 -3.81
C MET A 243 37.89 -3.55 -3.27
N LEU A 244 37.30 -2.89 -2.27
CA LEU A 244 35.99 -3.27 -1.74
C LEU A 244 34.89 -3.06 -2.78
N ARG A 245 34.97 -1.95 -3.52
CA ARG A 245 34.01 -1.65 -4.58
C ARG A 245 34.08 -2.66 -5.72
N GLU A 246 35.28 -2.94 -6.24
CA GLU A 246 35.49 -3.94 -7.29
C GLU A 246 35.05 -5.33 -6.82
N GLY A 247 35.44 -5.76 -5.63
CA GLY A 247 35.04 -7.05 -5.07
C GLY A 247 33.51 -7.18 -4.94
N LEU A 248 32.80 -6.11 -4.55
CA LEU A 248 31.35 -6.12 -4.53
C LEU A 248 30.75 -6.27 -5.94
N LEU A 249 31.25 -5.51 -6.91
CA LEU A 249 30.75 -5.53 -8.28
C LEU A 249 31.07 -6.84 -9.01
N GLU A 250 32.18 -7.48 -8.69
CA GLU A 250 32.53 -8.82 -9.20
C GLU A 250 31.61 -9.89 -8.60
N THR A 251 31.33 -9.83 -7.29
CA THR A 251 30.45 -10.76 -6.60
C THR A 251 28.98 -10.57 -7.02
N VAL A 252 28.57 -9.31 -7.25
CA VAL A 252 27.22 -8.94 -7.71
C VAL A 252 27.25 -8.60 -9.22
N ASP A 253 27.65 -9.56 -10.03
CA ASP A 253 27.93 -9.38 -11.46
C ASP A 253 26.73 -9.02 -12.32
N LYS A 254 25.51 -9.22 -11.81
CA LYS A 254 24.26 -8.75 -12.44
C LYS A 254 23.96 -7.28 -12.15
N HIS A 255 24.74 -6.63 -11.31
CA HIS A 255 24.52 -5.25 -10.88
C HIS A 255 23.06 -4.99 -10.46
N ALA A 256 22.49 -5.93 -9.71
CA ALA A 256 21.12 -5.88 -9.26
C ALA A 256 21.00 -6.17 -7.75
N VAL A 257 20.15 -5.39 -7.10
CA VAL A 257 19.80 -5.56 -5.68
C VAL A 257 18.29 -5.78 -5.58
N HIS A 258 17.91 -6.90 -5.03
CA HIS A 258 16.51 -7.30 -4.86
C HIS A 258 16.12 -7.33 -3.39
N ILE A 259 14.89 -6.93 -3.08
CA ILE A 259 14.29 -7.17 -1.76
C ILE A 259 13.42 -8.42 -1.87
N ARG A 260 13.52 -9.32 -0.89
CA ARG A 260 12.65 -10.49 -0.81
C ARG A 260 12.22 -10.82 0.61
N VAL A 261 10.97 -11.21 0.76
CA VAL A 261 10.43 -11.82 1.97
C VAL A 261 10.54 -13.32 1.85
N VAL A 262 11.21 -13.95 2.83
CA VAL A 262 11.47 -15.40 2.87
C VAL A 262 10.94 -16.01 4.18
N ASP A 263 10.79 -17.31 4.22
CA ASP A 263 10.24 -17.99 5.39
C ASP A 263 11.24 -18.02 6.58
N GLN A 264 12.55 -18.06 6.28
CA GLN A 264 13.62 -18.12 7.27
C GLN A 264 14.86 -17.36 6.80
N ILE A 265 15.58 -16.77 7.73
CA ILE A 265 16.88 -16.13 7.56
C ILE A 265 17.85 -16.64 8.63
N LYS A 266 19.15 -16.52 8.39
CA LYS A 266 20.19 -16.82 9.40
C LYS A 266 20.32 -15.71 10.43
N GLY A 267 20.09 -14.47 10.00
CA GLY A 267 20.09 -13.28 10.87
C GLY A 267 18.86 -13.19 11.77
N SER A 268 18.84 -12.21 12.66
CA SER A 268 17.73 -12.01 13.61
C SER A 268 16.53 -11.28 13.00
N TYR A 269 16.75 -10.32 12.10
CA TYR A 269 15.72 -9.44 11.54
C TYR A 269 15.73 -9.43 10.02
N ASN A 270 16.93 -9.33 9.45
CA ASN A 270 17.20 -9.27 8.03
C ASN A 270 18.65 -9.60 7.75
N GLU A 271 19.00 -9.87 6.51
CA GLU A 271 20.37 -10.15 6.07
C GLU A 271 20.53 -9.86 4.58
N ALA A 272 21.77 -9.68 4.16
CA ALA A 272 22.14 -9.66 2.76
C ALA A 272 22.76 -10.99 2.35
N VAL A 273 22.39 -11.52 1.18
CA VAL A 273 22.98 -12.72 0.56
C VAL A 273 23.17 -12.49 -0.92
N VAL A 274 24.19 -13.12 -1.51
CA VAL A 274 24.37 -13.14 -2.97
C VAL A 274 24.00 -14.51 -3.51
N GLU A 275 23.13 -14.54 -4.50
CA GLU A 275 22.73 -15.72 -5.24
C GLU A 275 22.69 -15.39 -6.73
N ASP A 276 23.34 -16.21 -7.56
CA ASP A 276 23.38 -16.04 -9.00
C ASP A 276 23.81 -14.62 -9.48
N GLY A 277 24.75 -14.00 -8.75
CA GLY A 277 25.25 -12.66 -9.06
C GLY A 277 24.29 -11.52 -8.71
N ILE A 278 23.25 -11.76 -7.95
CA ILE A 278 22.27 -10.77 -7.46
C ILE A 278 22.40 -10.63 -5.95
N LEU A 279 22.44 -9.40 -5.45
CA LEU A 279 22.39 -9.13 -4.01
C LEU A 279 20.93 -9.10 -3.54
N TYR A 280 20.56 -10.01 -2.66
CA TYR A 280 19.24 -10.04 -2.02
C TYR A 280 19.31 -9.45 -0.61
N LEU A 281 18.47 -8.44 -0.39
CA LEU A 281 18.14 -7.95 0.95
C LEU A 281 16.90 -8.71 1.41
N GLN A 282 17.08 -9.64 2.34
CA GLN A 282 15.99 -10.53 2.75
C GLN A 282 15.59 -10.37 4.19
N THR A 283 14.32 -10.62 4.44
CA THR A 283 13.65 -10.55 5.74
C THR A 283 12.57 -11.62 5.83
N THR A 284 11.97 -11.79 7.01
CA THR A 284 10.81 -12.68 7.19
C THR A 284 9.52 -11.87 7.37
N PRO A 285 8.33 -12.47 7.23
CA PRO A 285 7.07 -11.78 7.51
C PRO A 285 7.03 -11.17 8.91
N LYS A 286 7.62 -11.83 9.91
CA LYS A 286 7.66 -11.36 11.30
C LYS A 286 8.51 -10.10 11.49
N THR A 287 9.54 -9.94 10.70
CA THR A 287 10.56 -8.89 10.86
C THR A 287 10.55 -7.87 9.74
N PHE A 288 9.58 -7.95 8.83
CA PHE A 288 9.43 -7.01 7.73
C PHE A 288 9.37 -5.56 8.22
N GLY A 289 10.25 -4.71 7.68
CA GLY A 289 10.38 -3.30 8.06
C GLY A 289 11.11 -3.03 9.38
N VAL A 290 11.60 -4.08 10.08
CA VAL A 290 12.30 -3.92 11.36
C VAL A 290 13.81 -3.91 11.14
N ASN A 291 14.52 -2.96 11.79
CA ASN A 291 15.99 -2.84 11.75
C ASN A 291 16.57 -2.80 10.31
N THR A 292 15.87 -2.17 9.39
CA THR A 292 16.25 -2.06 7.97
C THR A 292 17.63 -1.45 7.76
N SER A 293 18.06 -0.53 8.64
CA SER A 293 19.37 0.09 8.59
C SER A 293 20.55 -0.90 8.73
N ASN A 294 20.29 -2.11 9.23
CA ASN A 294 21.30 -3.15 9.44
C ASN A 294 21.22 -4.29 8.41
N VAL A 295 20.39 -4.16 7.36
CA VAL A 295 20.09 -5.26 6.41
C VAL A 295 21.34 -5.82 5.72
N ALA A 296 22.33 -4.99 5.45
CA ALA A 296 23.58 -5.37 4.79
C ALA A 296 24.79 -5.22 5.72
N SER A 297 24.62 -5.34 7.05
CA SER A 297 25.74 -5.25 8.01
C SER A 297 26.79 -6.36 7.80
N ASN A 298 26.42 -7.44 7.13
CA ASN A 298 27.29 -8.57 6.79
C ASN A 298 27.91 -8.45 5.37
N VAL A 299 27.76 -7.32 4.66
CA VAL A 299 28.18 -7.20 3.26
C VAL A 299 29.66 -7.55 3.04
N ILE A 300 30.57 -7.09 3.89
CA ILE A 300 32.00 -7.41 3.80
C ILE A 300 32.24 -8.93 3.97
N SER A 301 31.51 -9.55 4.90
CA SER A 301 31.63 -11.00 5.11
C SER A 301 31.17 -11.84 3.92
N ILE A 302 30.23 -11.33 3.14
CA ILE A 302 29.76 -12.01 1.92
C ILE A 302 30.88 -12.04 0.87
N LEU A 303 31.65 -10.95 0.73
CA LEU A 303 32.73 -10.85 -0.24
C LEU A 303 33.93 -11.75 0.12
N GLN A 304 34.10 -12.10 1.39
CA GLN A 304 35.21 -12.94 1.87
C GLN A 304 34.96 -14.45 1.66
N VAL A 305 33.72 -14.86 1.41
CA VAL A 305 33.35 -16.30 1.29
C VAL A 305 33.86 -16.91 -0.02
N ASP A 306 34.05 -16.14 -1.09
CA ASP A 306 34.52 -16.64 -2.39
C ASP A 306 36.02 -16.96 -2.41
N GLU A 307 36.83 -16.42 -1.51
CA GLU A 307 38.26 -16.81 -1.38
C GLU A 307 38.46 -18.26 -0.88
N TRP A 308 37.44 -18.88 -0.26
CA TRP A 308 37.56 -20.22 0.31
C TRP A 308 37.19 -21.38 -0.63
N HIS A 309 36.60 -21.11 -1.78
CA HIS A 309 36.37 -22.13 -2.80
C HIS A 309 37.55 -22.32 -3.75
N SER A 310 38.57 -21.46 -3.69
CA SER A 310 39.84 -21.63 -4.42
C SER A 310 40.88 -22.45 -3.63
N LYS A 311 40.47 -23.41 -2.78
CA LYS A 311 41.40 -24.33 -2.12
C LYS A 311 42.32 -25.07 -3.09
N ASP A 312 41.99 -25.16 -4.36
CA ASP A 312 42.86 -25.70 -5.38
C ASP A 312 44.01 -24.81 -5.83
N PHE A 313 43.94 -23.49 -5.54
CA PHE A 313 44.99 -22.56 -5.94
C PHE A 313 46.17 -22.50 -4.94
N TYR A 314 45.90 -22.68 -3.64
CA TYR A 314 46.96 -22.64 -2.61
C TYR A 314 47.81 -23.93 -2.58
N VAL A 315 47.27 -25.10 -2.99
CA VAL A 315 48.04 -26.34 -3.09
C VAL A 315 49.14 -26.20 -4.17
N ASN A 316 48.89 -25.47 -5.26
CA ASN A 316 49.86 -25.29 -6.31
C ASN A 316 51.01 -24.35 -5.98
N ILE A 317 50.75 -23.30 -5.17
CA ILE A 317 51.79 -22.34 -4.77
C ILE A 317 52.77 -22.96 -3.77
N THR A 318 52.28 -23.76 -2.84
CA THR A 318 53.12 -24.46 -1.87
C THR A 318 54.00 -25.52 -2.52
N GLN A 319 53.55 -26.19 -3.58
CA GLN A 319 54.36 -27.13 -4.37
C GLN A 319 55.43 -26.41 -5.24
N ILE A 320 55.12 -25.24 -5.75
CA ILE A 320 56.08 -24.43 -6.56
C ILE A 320 57.19 -23.86 -5.67
N CYS A 321 56.90 -23.45 -4.45
CA CYS A 321 57.92 -22.98 -3.51
C CYS A 321 58.83 -24.11 -3.00
N ILE A 322 58.34 -25.33 -2.80
CA ILE A 322 59.15 -26.47 -2.36
C ILE A 322 60.09 -26.95 -3.48
N HIS A 323 59.72 -26.86 -4.75
CA HIS A 323 60.58 -27.23 -5.89
C HIS A 323 61.67 -26.23 -6.24
N ARG A 324 61.53 -24.94 -5.84
CA ARG A 324 62.58 -23.94 -6.04
C ARG A 324 63.67 -23.93 -4.96
N THR A 325 63.37 -24.43 -3.75
CA THR A 325 64.35 -24.47 -2.64
C THR A 325 65.29 -25.66 -2.71
N ILE A 326 65.04 -26.66 -3.56
CA ILE A 326 65.91 -27.87 -3.72
C ILE A 326 66.93 -27.73 -4.88
N ARG A 327 66.89 -26.67 -5.70
CA ARG A 327 67.82 -26.49 -6.84
C ARG A 327 68.97 -25.50 -6.61
N THR A 328 69.21 -25.03 -5.40
CA THR A 328 70.31 -24.12 -5.09
C THR A 328 71.25 -24.64 -4.00
N LYS A 329 71.45 -25.98 -3.94
CA LYS A 329 72.57 -26.57 -3.22
C LYS A 329 73.06 -27.78 -4.04
N TRP A 330 73.99 -27.45 -4.99
CA TRP A 330 75.18 -28.20 -5.44
C TRP A 330 75.97 -27.30 -6.35
#